data_b6a6de2374d2466c59b4c0ec3351140d
#
_entry.id   b6a6de2374d2466c59b4c0ec3351140d
#
_cell.length_a   1.000
_cell.length_b   1.000
_cell.length_c   1.000
_cell.angle_alpha   90.00
_cell.angle_beta   90.00
_cell.angle_gamma   90.00
#
_symmetry.space_group_name_H-M   'P 1'
#
loop_
_entity.id
_entity.type
_entity.pdbx_description
1 polymer ?
#
loop_
_entity_poly.entity_id
_entity_poly.type
_entity_poly.pdbx_seq_one_letter_code
_entity_poly.pdbx_strand_id
1 'polypeptide(L)'
;MLHGTNPDRNYYYAAAVLNGDGQNFKNVDDNFDLMGRGWLAPLSFLGPGPLHDITLGGSYWTGNRTFGGPLANQSTAGGYTFLNASLPKVGMDATQINQQGRHHTWALEANLPIAHRLGVRWELVHKNQPLSAYDTTLSPNVIAAGMHLRGWSTYFEAWAWLVGDDRIIGEPGMQMPTRYKKFGVKPPQSGLMVAARLELLDEKLTTDDPAGALAGLKVGGLGETKLTSFTLGANYWFSKRFRATFNWVLNDFNGDTSNIKGLKSKTEQELSFRLAIAL
;
A
#
# COMPACT_ATOMS: atom_id res chain seq x y z
N MET A 1 10.47 -12.71 13.93
CA MET A 1 9.31 -13.06 13.10
C MET A 1 9.12 -14.55 13.10
N LEU A 2 7.89 -15.03 13.31
CA LEU A 2 7.45 -16.42 13.19
C LEU A 2 6.56 -16.51 11.95
N HIS A 3 6.77 -17.50 11.10
CA HIS A 3 5.91 -17.74 9.94
C HIS A 3 5.91 -19.23 9.59
N GLY A 4 4.87 -19.67 8.89
CA GLY A 4 4.76 -21.05 8.45
C GLY A 4 3.70 -21.25 7.37
N THR A 5 3.78 -22.40 6.76
CA THR A 5 2.85 -22.91 5.78
C THR A 5 2.84 -24.43 5.80
N ASN A 6 1.77 -25.06 5.35
CA ASN A 6 1.80 -26.51 5.15
C ASN A 6 2.59 -26.90 3.88
N PRO A 7 2.95 -28.18 3.71
CA PRO A 7 3.69 -28.65 2.53
C PRO A 7 2.99 -28.35 1.20
N ASP A 8 1.66 -28.38 1.17
CA ASP A 8 0.85 -28.10 0.01
C ASP A 8 0.59 -26.59 -0.20
N ARG A 9 1.02 -25.74 0.75
CA ARG A 9 0.83 -24.29 0.76
C ARG A 9 -0.62 -23.87 0.58
N ASN A 10 -1.52 -24.56 1.28
CA ASN A 10 -2.95 -24.23 1.29
C ASN A 10 -3.30 -23.13 2.28
N TYR A 11 -2.40 -22.87 3.22
CA TYR A 11 -2.47 -21.75 4.14
C TYR A 11 -1.07 -21.22 4.46
N TYR A 12 -1.05 -19.99 4.90
CA TYR A 12 0.14 -19.31 5.39
C TYR A 12 -0.23 -18.47 6.61
N TYR A 13 0.68 -18.37 7.55
CA TYR A 13 0.59 -17.41 8.65
C TYR A 13 1.96 -16.78 8.91
N ALA A 14 1.93 -15.56 9.40
CA ALA A 14 3.10 -14.85 9.88
C ALA A 14 2.72 -13.98 11.09
N ALA A 15 3.61 -13.90 12.06
CA ALA A 15 3.55 -12.97 13.17
C ALA A 15 4.92 -12.34 13.39
N ALA A 16 4.96 -11.06 13.67
CA ALA A 16 6.18 -10.33 13.92
C ALA A 16 6.01 -9.34 15.06
N VAL A 17 7.08 -9.18 15.82
CA VAL A 17 7.30 -8.05 16.72
C VAL A 17 8.36 -7.18 16.05
N LEU A 18 8.08 -5.93 15.89
CA LEU A 18 8.92 -4.96 15.18
C LEU A 18 9.25 -3.78 16.09
N ASN A 19 10.27 -3.08 15.73
CA ASN A 19 10.78 -1.90 16.44
C ASN A 19 10.02 -0.63 16.05
N GLY A 20 8.85 -0.62 15.90
CA GLY A 20 7.81 0.37 15.78
C GLY A 20 7.99 1.55 14.82
N ASP A 21 9.09 2.26 14.80
CA ASP A 21 9.22 3.56 14.12
C ASP A 21 9.40 3.49 12.60
N GLY A 22 9.40 2.29 12.03
CA GLY A 22 9.51 2.09 10.59
C GLY A 22 10.93 1.91 10.08
N GLN A 23 11.02 1.62 8.78
CA GLN A 23 12.30 1.40 8.12
C GLN A 23 13.08 2.72 8.01
N ASN A 24 14.37 2.68 8.40
CA ASN A 24 15.29 3.82 8.35
C ASN A 24 15.02 4.97 9.34
N PHE A 25 14.14 4.76 10.31
CA PHE A 25 13.98 5.69 11.42
C PHE A 25 14.65 5.13 12.68
N LYS A 26 15.25 6.06 13.46
CA LYS A 26 15.75 5.72 14.78
C LYS A 26 14.56 5.41 15.68
N ASN A 27 14.59 4.29 16.38
CA ASN A 27 13.62 4.04 17.44
C ASN A 27 13.80 5.12 18.52
N VAL A 28 12.77 5.92 18.72
CA VAL A 28 12.76 7.05 19.66
C VAL A 28 11.96 6.75 20.92
N ASP A 29 11.24 5.63 20.95
CA ASP A 29 10.54 5.13 22.13
C ASP A 29 10.80 3.61 22.31
N ASP A 30 10.43 3.08 23.47
CA ASP A 30 10.62 1.65 23.80
C ASP A 30 9.42 0.78 23.40
N ASN A 31 8.53 1.28 22.53
CA ASN A 31 7.35 0.57 22.11
C ASN A 31 7.62 -0.37 20.93
N PHE A 32 6.86 -1.44 20.88
CA PHE A 32 6.92 -2.42 19.81
C PHE A 32 5.64 -2.40 18.98
N ASP A 33 5.77 -2.76 17.71
CA ASP A 33 4.67 -3.09 16.85
C ASP A 33 4.43 -4.59 16.80
N LEU A 34 3.17 -4.95 16.76
CA LEU A 34 2.72 -6.31 16.49
C LEU A 34 2.10 -6.37 15.10
N MET A 35 2.55 -7.31 14.31
CA MET A 35 2.01 -7.56 12.98
C MET A 35 1.65 -9.03 12.83
N GLY A 36 0.49 -9.29 12.25
CA GLY A 36 0.03 -10.61 11.87
C GLY A 36 -0.49 -10.62 10.44
N ARG A 37 -0.25 -11.69 9.71
CA ARG A 37 -0.82 -11.95 8.38
C ARG A 37 -1.16 -13.42 8.23
N GLY A 38 -2.27 -13.71 7.59
CA GLY A 38 -2.62 -15.06 7.20
C GLY A 38 -3.40 -15.10 5.90
N TRP A 39 -3.26 -16.17 5.17
CA TRP A 39 -4.12 -16.47 4.04
C TRP A 39 -4.37 -17.98 3.92
N LEU A 40 -5.44 -18.34 3.26
CA LEU A 40 -5.82 -19.71 2.97
C LEU A 40 -6.27 -19.85 1.52
N ALA A 41 -6.10 -21.04 0.97
CA ALA A 41 -6.58 -21.44 -0.36
C ALA A 41 -7.77 -22.41 -0.18
N PRO A 42 -9.02 -21.88 -0.09
CA PRO A 42 -10.17 -22.68 0.37
C PRO A 42 -10.57 -23.79 -0.60
N LEU A 43 -10.21 -23.68 -1.87
CA LEU A 43 -10.55 -24.69 -2.90
C LEU A 43 -9.39 -25.65 -3.23
N SER A 44 -8.28 -25.53 -2.53
CA SER A 44 -7.10 -26.35 -2.81
C SER A 44 -7.29 -27.84 -2.52
N PHE A 45 -8.26 -28.22 -1.67
CA PHE A 45 -8.54 -29.63 -1.36
C PHE A 45 -9.44 -30.31 -2.41
N LEU A 46 -10.02 -29.54 -3.33
CA LEU A 46 -10.83 -30.12 -4.43
C LEU A 46 -9.98 -30.75 -5.53
N GLY A 47 -8.65 -30.68 -5.39
CA GLY A 47 -7.71 -31.15 -6.40
C GLY A 47 -7.42 -30.12 -7.48
N PRO A 48 -6.60 -30.46 -8.48
CA PRO A 48 -6.23 -29.55 -9.55
C PRO A 48 -7.44 -29.12 -10.37
N GLY A 49 -7.61 -27.80 -10.52
CA GLY A 49 -8.70 -27.21 -11.26
C GLY A 49 -8.49 -25.72 -11.51
N PRO A 50 -9.31 -25.08 -12.33
CA PRO A 50 -9.12 -23.68 -12.69
C PRO A 50 -9.20 -22.71 -11.49
N LEU A 51 -9.87 -23.12 -10.41
CA LEU A 51 -10.08 -22.31 -9.21
C LEU A 51 -9.25 -22.80 -8.01
N HIS A 52 -8.39 -23.81 -8.21
CA HIS A 52 -7.57 -24.41 -7.14
C HIS A 52 -6.73 -23.39 -6.38
N ASP A 53 -6.29 -22.31 -7.04
CA ASP A 53 -5.33 -21.35 -6.53
C ASP A 53 -5.94 -20.07 -6.01
N ILE A 54 -7.25 -20.05 -5.81
CA ILE A 54 -7.93 -18.95 -5.11
C ILE A 54 -7.37 -18.85 -3.69
N THR A 55 -6.96 -17.65 -3.30
CA THR A 55 -6.52 -17.34 -1.94
C THR A 55 -7.32 -16.19 -1.35
N LEU A 56 -7.66 -16.32 -0.07
CA LEU A 56 -8.27 -15.29 0.75
C LEU A 56 -7.36 -15.05 1.95
N GLY A 57 -7.11 -13.80 2.27
CA GLY A 57 -6.22 -13.46 3.35
C GLY A 57 -6.56 -12.16 4.06
N GLY A 58 -5.81 -11.91 5.10
CA GLY A 58 -5.88 -10.66 5.82
C GLY A 58 -4.66 -10.43 6.69
N SER A 59 -4.48 -9.19 7.08
CA SER A 59 -3.40 -8.78 7.97
C SER A 59 -3.87 -7.75 8.98
N TYR A 60 -3.16 -7.68 10.08
CA TYR A 60 -3.38 -6.68 11.13
C TYR A 60 -2.04 -6.20 11.66
N TRP A 61 -1.92 -4.89 11.83
CA TRP A 61 -0.75 -4.23 12.36
C TRP A 61 -1.17 -3.18 13.39
N THR A 62 -0.57 -3.22 14.57
CA THR A 62 -0.82 -2.28 15.66
C THR A 62 0.45 -2.03 16.46
N GLY A 63 0.55 -0.86 17.02
CA GLY A 63 1.60 -0.45 17.94
C GLY A 63 1.23 0.84 18.62
N ASN A 64 2.03 1.23 19.58
CA ASN A 64 1.86 2.49 20.28
C ASN A 64 3.05 3.40 20.02
N ARG A 65 2.80 4.68 19.81
CA ARG A 65 3.84 5.70 19.64
C ARG A 65 3.74 6.69 20.77
N THR A 66 4.79 6.82 21.56
CA THR A 66 4.87 7.87 22.59
C THR A 66 5.32 9.18 21.94
N PHE A 67 6.30 9.09 21.05
CA PHE A 67 6.80 10.18 20.22
C PHE A 67 7.39 9.56 18.95
N GLY A 68 6.54 9.17 18.02
CA GLY A 68 6.98 8.54 16.78
C GLY A 68 7.56 9.54 15.78
N GLY A 69 8.11 9.02 14.71
CA GLY A 69 8.67 9.81 13.61
C GLY A 69 7.62 10.72 12.95
N PRO A 70 8.07 11.71 12.17
CA PRO A 70 7.17 12.61 11.47
C PRO A 70 6.28 11.85 10.48
N LEU A 71 5.06 12.35 10.28
CA LEU A 71 4.20 11.84 9.25
C LEU A 71 4.83 12.12 7.88
N ALA A 72 5.04 11.08 7.09
CA ALA A 72 5.58 11.24 5.75
C ALA A 72 4.54 11.81 4.79
N ASN A 73 5.00 12.66 3.87
CA ASN A 73 4.19 13.09 2.75
C ASN A 73 3.80 11.89 1.87
N GLN A 74 2.58 11.91 1.35
CA GLN A 74 2.13 10.92 0.39
C GLN A 74 2.12 11.55 -1.02
N SER A 75 2.69 10.82 -1.97
CA SER A 75 2.84 11.30 -3.34
C SER A 75 2.50 10.19 -4.34
N THR A 76 2.08 10.59 -5.53
CA THR A 76 1.97 9.69 -6.68
C THR A 76 3.36 9.22 -7.14
N ALA A 77 3.41 8.24 -8.02
CA ALA A 77 4.67 7.79 -8.63
C ALA A 77 5.31 8.90 -9.47
N GLY A 78 4.51 9.81 -10.07
CA GLY A 78 4.98 11.00 -10.78
C GLY A 78 5.52 12.11 -9.87
N GLY A 79 5.42 11.94 -8.56
CA GLY A 79 5.98 12.87 -7.57
C GLY A 79 5.04 13.98 -7.10
N TYR A 80 3.77 13.96 -7.49
CA TYR A 80 2.78 14.90 -6.97
C TYR A 80 2.38 14.53 -5.55
N THR A 81 2.61 15.43 -4.60
CA THR A 81 2.26 15.23 -3.20
C THR A 81 0.80 15.56 -2.97
N PHE A 82 -0.02 14.57 -2.66
CA PHE A 82 -1.45 14.73 -2.39
C PHE A 82 -1.79 14.82 -0.89
N LEU A 83 -0.92 14.30 -0.02
CA LEU A 83 -0.96 14.56 1.42
C LEU A 83 0.35 15.22 1.84
N ASN A 84 0.27 16.46 2.27
CA ASN A 84 1.41 17.18 2.81
C ASN A 84 1.34 17.20 4.34
N ALA A 85 2.29 16.54 4.97
CA ALA A 85 2.39 16.46 6.44
C ALA A 85 2.99 17.72 7.08
N SER A 86 3.26 18.76 6.29
CA SER A 86 3.77 20.04 6.80
C SER A 86 2.60 20.97 7.10
N LEU A 87 2.50 21.46 8.34
CA LEU A 87 1.55 22.50 8.70
C LEU A 87 2.04 23.86 8.19
N PRO A 88 1.17 24.72 7.64
CA PRO A 88 1.54 26.09 7.34
C PRO A 88 1.88 26.82 8.64
N LYS A 89 2.81 27.77 8.58
CA LYS A 89 3.14 28.65 9.68
C LYS A 89 1.93 29.53 10.01
N VAL A 90 1.29 29.28 11.15
CA VAL A 90 0.23 30.15 11.68
C VAL A 90 0.65 30.51 13.09
N GLY A 91 1.36 31.64 13.20
CA GLY A 91 1.79 32.16 14.50
C GLY A 91 2.85 31.34 15.23
N MET A 92 3.31 30.24 14.66
CA MET A 92 4.35 29.34 15.15
C MET A 92 5.46 29.24 14.12
N ASP A 93 6.72 29.31 14.54
CA ASP A 93 7.85 29.33 13.60
C ASP A 93 8.13 27.99 12.94
N ALA A 94 7.73 26.87 13.57
CA ALA A 94 7.80 25.54 12.97
C ALA A 94 6.79 24.60 13.66
N THR A 95 6.01 23.89 12.86
CA THR A 95 5.09 22.87 13.36
C THR A 95 5.35 21.56 12.65
N GLN A 96 5.48 20.50 13.43
CA GLN A 96 5.69 19.14 12.92
C GLN A 96 4.54 18.25 13.34
N ILE A 97 4.06 17.43 12.43
CA ILE A 97 3.07 16.38 12.74
C ILE A 97 3.82 15.08 12.96
N ASN A 98 3.70 14.52 14.14
CA ASN A 98 4.31 13.26 14.51
C ASN A 98 3.25 12.19 14.81
N GLN A 99 3.63 10.94 14.63
CA GLN A 99 2.82 9.82 15.06
C GLN A 99 2.81 9.75 16.58
N GLN A 100 1.61 9.64 17.17
CA GLN A 100 1.44 9.51 18.62
C GLN A 100 0.19 8.72 18.95
N GLY A 101 0.28 7.83 19.96
CA GLY A 101 -0.82 6.97 20.37
C GLY A 101 -0.85 5.63 19.61
N ARG A 102 -1.91 4.88 19.85
CA ARG A 102 -2.05 3.53 19.29
C ARG A 102 -2.62 3.58 17.88
N HIS A 103 -1.84 3.14 16.92
CA HIS A 103 -2.31 2.96 15.54
C HIS A 103 -2.88 1.56 15.30
N HIS A 104 -3.78 1.47 14.33
CA HIS A 104 -4.37 0.24 13.85
C HIS A 104 -4.46 0.27 12.33
N THR A 105 -3.93 -0.76 11.70
CA THR A 105 -4.06 -0.98 10.26
C THR A 105 -4.48 -2.43 10.05
N TRP A 106 -5.49 -2.67 9.25
CA TRP A 106 -5.88 -4.00 8.84
C TRP A 106 -6.10 -4.05 7.34
N ALA A 107 -5.90 -5.21 6.76
CA ALA A 107 -6.16 -5.44 5.35
C ALA A 107 -6.85 -6.78 5.13
N LEU A 108 -7.68 -6.81 4.09
CA LEU A 108 -8.26 -8.02 3.52
C LEU A 108 -7.77 -8.16 2.09
N GLU A 109 -7.49 -9.38 1.66
CA GLU A 109 -6.99 -9.66 0.32
C GLU A 109 -7.66 -10.89 -0.28
N ALA A 110 -7.92 -10.83 -1.58
CA ALA A 110 -8.36 -11.95 -2.38
C ALA A 110 -7.57 -12.00 -3.68
N ASN A 111 -7.12 -13.19 -4.05
CA ASN A 111 -6.46 -13.43 -5.32
C ASN A 111 -7.12 -14.63 -5.99
N LEU A 112 -7.66 -14.42 -7.18
CA LEU A 112 -8.49 -15.38 -7.92
C LEU A 112 -7.89 -15.67 -9.29
N PRO A 113 -6.79 -16.44 -9.36
CA PRO A 113 -6.26 -16.89 -10.64
C PRO A 113 -7.18 -17.95 -11.25
N ILE A 114 -7.41 -17.83 -12.56
CA ILE A 114 -8.32 -18.72 -13.31
C ILE A 114 -7.51 -19.34 -14.44
N ALA A 115 -7.41 -20.68 -14.43
CA ALA A 115 -6.77 -21.47 -15.47
C ALA A 115 -5.37 -20.97 -15.90
N HIS A 116 -4.62 -20.33 -14.99
CA HIS A 116 -3.26 -19.78 -15.20
C HIS A 116 -3.14 -18.65 -16.22
N ARG A 117 -4.26 -18.23 -16.82
CA ARG A 117 -4.24 -17.21 -17.89
C ARG A 117 -4.98 -15.94 -17.55
N LEU A 118 -5.94 -16.04 -16.68
CA LEU A 118 -6.77 -14.92 -16.24
C LEU A 118 -6.71 -14.82 -14.73
N GLY A 119 -6.99 -13.66 -14.21
CA GLY A 119 -7.22 -13.55 -12.79
C GLY A 119 -7.68 -12.17 -12.38
N VAL A 120 -8.19 -12.13 -11.16
CA VAL A 120 -8.59 -10.91 -10.47
C VAL A 120 -7.92 -10.89 -9.11
N ARG A 121 -7.49 -9.72 -8.68
CA ARG A 121 -6.99 -9.47 -7.34
C ARG A 121 -7.76 -8.30 -6.74
N TRP A 122 -8.01 -8.41 -5.46
CA TRP A 122 -8.62 -7.36 -4.67
C TRP A 122 -7.88 -7.23 -3.34
N GLU A 123 -7.75 -6.01 -2.88
CA GLU A 123 -7.26 -5.70 -1.54
C GLU A 123 -8.01 -4.50 -0.99
N LEU A 124 -8.34 -4.55 0.29
CA LEU A 124 -8.88 -3.46 1.08
C LEU A 124 -7.98 -3.23 2.28
N VAL A 125 -7.51 -2.01 2.45
CA VAL A 125 -6.71 -1.58 3.60
C VAL A 125 -7.47 -0.50 4.35
N HIS A 126 -7.51 -0.61 5.66
CA HIS A 126 -8.02 0.44 6.54
C HIS A 126 -6.94 0.85 7.53
N LYS A 127 -6.79 2.15 7.73
CA LYS A 127 -5.81 2.73 8.64
C LYS A 127 -6.48 3.70 9.61
N ASN A 128 -6.06 3.63 10.88
CA ASN A 128 -6.35 4.63 11.90
C ASN A 128 -5.04 4.95 12.62
N GLN A 129 -4.56 6.18 12.44
CA GLN A 129 -3.29 6.66 12.95
C GLN A 129 -3.51 7.92 13.78
N PRO A 130 -3.41 7.84 15.12
CA PRO A 130 -3.34 9.02 15.97
C PRO A 130 -2.04 9.79 15.70
N LEU A 131 -2.14 11.10 15.76
CA LEU A 131 -1.07 12.05 15.46
C LEU A 131 -1.09 13.19 16.49
N SER A 132 0.01 13.90 16.60
CA SER A 132 0.07 15.17 17.35
C SER A 132 0.85 16.21 16.56
N ALA A 133 0.36 17.43 16.62
CA ALA A 133 1.10 18.58 16.13
C ALA A 133 1.97 19.16 17.26
N TYR A 134 3.23 19.42 16.96
CA TYR A 134 4.21 19.95 17.90
C TYR A 134 4.72 21.29 17.41
N ASP A 135 4.87 22.23 18.35
CA ASP A 135 5.65 23.44 18.13
C ASP A 135 7.13 23.12 18.40
N THR A 136 7.93 23.12 17.34
CA THR A 136 9.35 22.79 17.41
C THR A 136 10.23 23.96 17.86
N THR A 137 9.67 25.15 18.02
CA THR A 137 10.39 26.33 18.53
C THR A 137 10.43 26.39 20.05
N LEU A 138 9.50 25.67 20.69
CA LEU A 138 9.43 25.59 22.16
C LEU A 138 10.28 24.41 22.65
N SER A 139 10.94 24.60 23.78
CA SER A 139 11.72 23.56 24.45
C SER A 139 11.24 23.42 25.92
N PRO A 140 10.71 22.22 26.31
CA PRO A 140 10.46 21.04 25.48
C PRO A 140 9.34 21.28 24.45
N ASN A 141 9.32 20.52 23.38
CA ASN A 141 8.28 20.59 22.35
C ASN A 141 6.89 20.46 22.98
N VAL A 142 6.05 21.45 22.75
CA VAL A 142 4.69 21.50 23.30
C VAL A 142 3.72 20.88 22.29
N ILE A 143 2.85 19.98 22.77
CA ILE A 143 1.75 19.45 21.95
C ILE A 143 0.76 20.59 21.71
N ALA A 144 0.60 20.97 20.46
CA ALA A 144 -0.35 21.99 20.04
C ALA A 144 -1.77 21.43 19.89
N ALA A 145 -1.92 20.21 19.35
CA ALA A 145 -3.21 19.53 19.22
C ALA A 145 -3.05 18.03 18.95
N GLY A 146 -4.06 17.25 19.38
CA GLY A 146 -4.29 15.89 18.96
C GLY A 146 -4.96 15.84 17.59
N MET A 147 -4.60 14.85 16.80
CA MET A 147 -5.10 14.66 15.44
C MET A 147 -5.29 13.16 15.12
N HIS A 148 -6.10 12.87 14.13
CA HIS A 148 -6.29 11.51 13.63
C HIS A 148 -6.25 11.47 12.10
N LEU A 149 -5.40 10.62 11.55
CA LEU A 149 -5.47 10.21 10.15
C LEU A 149 -6.22 8.89 10.07
N ARG A 150 -7.39 8.92 9.44
CA ARG A 150 -8.23 7.75 9.21
C ARG A 150 -8.52 7.63 7.73
N GLY A 151 -8.46 6.41 7.23
CA GLY A 151 -8.78 6.20 5.83
C GLY A 151 -8.83 4.74 5.46
N TRP A 152 -9.25 4.53 4.24
CA TRP A 152 -9.22 3.23 3.59
C TRP A 152 -8.74 3.40 2.16
N SER A 153 -8.11 2.35 1.65
CA SER A 153 -7.81 2.21 0.24
C SER A 153 -8.24 0.82 -0.23
N THR A 154 -8.69 0.74 -1.46
CA THR A 154 -8.97 -0.56 -2.08
C THR A 154 -8.54 -0.54 -3.53
N TYR A 155 -8.14 -1.69 -4.03
CA TYR A 155 -7.95 -1.84 -5.46
C TYR A 155 -8.57 -3.14 -5.98
N PHE A 156 -8.95 -3.08 -7.24
CA PHE A 156 -9.34 -4.21 -8.07
C PHE A 156 -8.41 -4.27 -9.26
N GLU A 157 -7.76 -5.40 -9.45
CA GLU A 157 -6.87 -5.65 -10.58
C GLU A 157 -7.33 -6.89 -11.32
N ALA A 158 -7.44 -6.77 -12.64
CA ALA A 158 -7.67 -7.91 -13.52
C ALA A 158 -6.48 -8.05 -14.47
N TRP A 159 -6.06 -9.29 -14.75
CA TRP A 159 -4.98 -9.54 -15.68
C TRP A 159 -5.32 -10.68 -16.64
N ALA A 160 -4.69 -10.63 -17.80
CA ALA A 160 -4.78 -11.69 -18.81
C ALA A 160 -3.42 -11.94 -19.43
N TRP A 161 -3.08 -13.22 -19.60
CA TRP A 161 -1.91 -13.66 -20.35
C TRP A 161 -2.28 -13.84 -21.82
N LEU A 162 -1.74 -12.99 -22.68
CA LEU A 162 -1.90 -13.07 -24.13
C LEU A 162 -0.93 -14.09 -24.72
N VAL A 163 0.26 -14.21 -24.13
CA VAL A 163 1.29 -15.20 -24.48
C VAL A 163 1.79 -15.81 -23.17
N GLY A 164 1.96 -17.11 -23.16
CA GLY A 164 2.38 -17.84 -21.96
C GLY A 164 1.28 -17.91 -20.92
N ASP A 165 1.66 -18.02 -19.66
CA ASP A 165 0.77 -18.07 -18.50
C ASP A 165 1.53 -17.73 -17.20
N ASP A 166 0.83 -17.71 -16.06
CA ASP A 166 1.36 -17.36 -14.74
C ASP A 166 2.40 -18.35 -14.20
N ARG A 167 2.67 -19.45 -14.87
CA ARG A 167 3.75 -20.40 -14.55
C ARG A 167 5.12 -19.89 -14.96
N ILE A 168 5.21 -18.76 -15.65
CA ILE A 168 6.48 -18.09 -15.88
C ILE A 168 7.06 -17.70 -14.52
N ILE A 169 8.13 -18.42 -14.14
CA ILE A 169 8.77 -18.21 -12.88
C ILE A 169 9.94 -17.30 -13.13
N GLY A 170 10.09 -16.32 -12.32
CA GLY A 170 11.34 -15.61 -12.29
C GLY A 170 11.21 -14.32 -11.55
N GLU A 171 12.33 -13.90 -11.05
CA GLU A 171 12.48 -12.54 -10.62
C GLU A 171 13.07 -11.74 -11.80
N PRO A 172 12.55 -10.55 -12.00
CA PRO A 172 11.43 -9.94 -11.32
C PRO A 172 10.13 -10.39 -11.97
N GLY A 173 9.44 -11.29 -11.38
CA GLY A 173 8.20 -11.85 -11.90
C GLY A 173 7.17 -12.04 -10.79
N MET A 174 6.00 -12.46 -11.20
CA MET A 174 5.06 -13.02 -10.24
C MET A 174 5.66 -14.33 -9.71
N GLN A 175 5.71 -14.46 -8.39
CA GLN A 175 6.14 -15.71 -7.79
C GLN A 175 5.12 -16.78 -8.13
N MET A 176 5.56 -17.80 -8.84
CA MET A 176 4.71 -18.96 -9.09
C MET A 176 4.47 -19.70 -7.77
N PRO A 177 3.22 -19.99 -7.43
CA PRO A 177 2.92 -20.87 -6.33
C PRO A 177 3.65 -22.19 -6.50
N THR A 178 4.34 -22.65 -5.45
CA THR A 178 5.22 -23.84 -5.50
C THR A 178 4.47 -25.12 -5.85
N ARG A 179 3.15 -25.13 -5.64
CA ARG A 179 2.27 -26.24 -6.01
C ARG A 179 2.27 -26.54 -7.51
N TYR A 180 2.54 -25.57 -8.38
CA TYR A 180 2.70 -25.84 -9.82
C TYR A 180 3.92 -26.71 -10.15
N LYS A 181 4.97 -26.63 -9.34
CA LYS A 181 6.12 -27.53 -9.47
C LYS A 181 5.73 -28.99 -9.24
N LYS A 182 4.68 -29.24 -8.44
CA LYS A 182 4.18 -30.57 -8.12
C LYS A 182 3.58 -31.30 -9.34
N PHE A 183 3.10 -30.55 -10.34
CA PHE A 183 2.46 -31.14 -11.52
C PHE A 183 3.41 -31.40 -12.70
N GLY A 184 4.70 -31.15 -12.54
CA GLY A 184 5.71 -31.45 -13.57
C GLY A 184 5.58 -30.65 -14.87
N VAL A 185 4.76 -29.60 -14.88
CA VAL A 185 4.52 -28.78 -16.07
C VAL A 185 5.67 -27.79 -16.25
N LYS A 186 6.30 -27.81 -17.42
CA LYS A 186 7.34 -26.84 -17.74
C LYS A 186 6.74 -25.43 -17.87
N PRO A 187 7.33 -24.42 -17.24
CA PRO A 187 6.90 -23.05 -17.41
C PRO A 187 7.18 -22.57 -18.84
N PRO A 188 6.40 -21.62 -19.38
CA PRO A 188 6.68 -21.01 -20.66
C PRO A 188 8.04 -20.28 -20.66
N GLN A 189 8.66 -20.18 -21.83
CA GLN A 189 9.97 -19.52 -21.98
C GLN A 189 9.85 -17.99 -21.97
N SER A 190 8.74 -17.48 -22.50
CA SER A 190 8.41 -16.05 -22.57
C SER A 190 6.94 -15.83 -22.26
N GLY A 191 6.53 -14.60 -22.02
CA GLY A 191 5.13 -14.31 -21.74
C GLY A 191 4.79 -12.83 -21.91
N LEU A 192 3.54 -12.58 -22.28
CA LEU A 192 2.93 -11.25 -22.33
C LEU A 192 1.67 -11.25 -21.47
N MET A 193 1.67 -10.46 -20.44
CA MET A 193 0.52 -10.21 -19.57
C MET A 193 0.07 -8.78 -19.74
N VAL A 194 -1.23 -8.56 -19.86
CA VAL A 194 -1.87 -7.25 -19.74
C VAL A 194 -2.67 -7.20 -18.46
N ALA A 195 -2.75 -6.03 -17.86
CA ALA A 195 -3.51 -5.82 -16.61
C ALA A 195 -4.20 -4.47 -16.61
N ALA A 196 -5.36 -4.40 -15.97
CA ALA A 196 -6.05 -3.18 -15.64
C ALA A 196 -6.30 -3.14 -14.13
N ARG A 197 -6.09 -1.98 -13.50
CA ARG A 197 -6.29 -1.78 -12.07
C ARG A 197 -7.07 -0.50 -11.82
N LEU A 198 -8.08 -0.60 -10.98
CA LEU A 198 -8.80 0.51 -10.39
C LEU A 198 -8.46 0.58 -8.91
N GLU A 199 -8.04 1.75 -8.47
CA GLU A 199 -7.68 2.01 -7.07
C GLU A 199 -8.47 3.20 -6.55
N LEU A 200 -9.00 3.07 -5.34
CA LEU A 200 -9.74 4.09 -4.63
C LEU A 200 -9.06 4.34 -3.28
N LEU A 201 -8.84 5.61 -2.96
CA LEU A 201 -8.35 6.06 -1.67
C LEU A 201 -9.32 7.10 -1.11
N ASP A 202 -9.64 6.97 0.16
CA ASP A 202 -10.38 7.97 0.94
C ASP A 202 -9.71 8.10 2.30
N GLU A 203 -9.04 9.23 2.53
CA GLU A 203 -8.37 9.55 3.78
C GLU A 203 -8.88 10.86 4.35
N LYS A 204 -9.00 10.92 5.67
CA LYS A 204 -9.42 12.10 6.40
C LYS A 204 -8.47 12.37 7.57
N LEU A 205 -7.97 13.59 7.61
CA LEU A 205 -7.22 14.11 8.74
C LEU A 205 -8.13 15.02 9.54
N THR A 206 -8.34 14.69 10.82
CA THR A 206 -9.20 15.43 11.75
C THR A 206 -8.38 15.89 12.95
N THR A 207 -8.79 17.00 13.55
CA THR A 207 -8.25 17.48 14.84
C THR A 207 -9.25 17.24 15.96
N ASP A 208 -8.74 16.94 17.14
CA ASP A 208 -9.55 16.77 18.35
C ASP A 208 -9.97 18.11 18.96
N ASP A 209 -9.30 19.21 18.55
CA ASP A 209 -9.58 20.57 19.00
C ASP A 209 -9.92 21.48 17.80
N PRO A 210 -11.14 21.42 17.27
CA PRO A 210 -11.55 22.21 16.11
C PRO A 210 -11.68 23.71 16.40
N ALA A 211 -11.70 24.13 17.68
CA ALA A 211 -11.81 25.50 18.11
C ALA A 211 -10.49 26.09 18.66
N GLY A 212 -9.47 25.25 18.83
CA GLY A 212 -8.19 25.59 19.44
C GLY A 212 -7.14 26.18 18.50
N ALA A 213 -5.88 25.97 18.82
CA ALA A 213 -4.72 26.50 18.09
C ALA A 213 -4.67 26.13 16.61
N LEU A 214 -5.35 25.05 16.21
CA LEU A 214 -5.50 24.60 14.84
C LEU A 214 -6.84 25.01 14.18
N ALA A 215 -7.68 25.77 14.90
CA ALA A 215 -8.94 26.30 14.35
C ALA A 215 -8.62 27.25 13.18
N GLY A 216 -9.17 26.95 12.03
CA GLY A 216 -8.92 27.73 10.81
C GLY A 216 -7.64 27.37 10.07
N LEU A 217 -6.83 26.44 10.57
CA LEU A 217 -5.82 25.77 9.79
C LEU A 217 -6.51 24.97 8.65
N LYS A 218 -6.75 25.64 7.54
CA LYS A 218 -6.83 24.96 6.25
C LYS A 218 -5.42 24.47 5.97
N VAL A 219 -5.03 23.43 6.66
CA VAL A 219 -3.75 22.79 6.42
C VAL A 219 -3.85 22.19 5.04
N GLY A 220 -2.98 22.63 4.19
CA GLY A 220 -2.89 22.13 2.85
C GLY A 220 -2.87 20.61 2.83
N GLY A 221 -3.95 19.98 2.34
CA GLY A 221 -4.17 18.55 2.45
C GLY A 221 -4.71 18.08 3.80
N LEU A 222 -5.00 18.95 4.77
CA LEU A 222 -5.81 18.62 5.92
C LEU A 222 -7.29 18.72 5.55
N GLY A 223 -7.99 17.65 5.76
CA GLY A 223 -9.37 17.50 5.38
C GLY A 223 -9.56 16.11 4.80
N GLU A 224 -10.34 16.00 3.80
CA GLU A 224 -10.63 14.77 3.10
C GLU A 224 -9.85 14.72 1.78
N THR A 225 -9.06 13.66 1.59
CA THR A 225 -8.37 13.37 0.32
C THR A 225 -9.01 12.15 -0.31
N LYS A 226 -9.53 12.31 -1.52
CA LYS A 226 -10.06 11.22 -2.33
C LYS A 226 -9.26 11.12 -3.61
N LEU A 227 -8.81 9.91 -3.91
CA LEU A 227 -8.10 9.61 -5.14
C LEU A 227 -8.77 8.41 -5.81
N THR A 228 -9.08 8.57 -7.09
CA THR A 228 -9.40 7.46 -7.98
C THR A 228 -8.26 7.32 -8.97
N SER A 229 -7.63 6.15 -9.02
CA SER A 229 -6.53 5.86 -9.94
C SER A 229 -6.91 4.70 -10.85
N PHE A 230 -6.70 4.88 -12.14
CA PHE A 230 -6.86 3.83 -13.13
C PHE A 230 -5.52 3.56 -13.80
N THR A 231 -5.12 2.30 -13.83
CA THR A 231 -3.86 1.87 -14.46
C THR A 231 -4.12 0.83 -15.53
N LEU A 232 -3.52 1.04 -16.70
CA LEU A 232 -3.35 -0.01 -17.71
C LEU A 232 -1.88 -0.38 -17.78
N GLY A 233 -1.60 -1.68 -17.73
CA GLY A 233 -0.24 -2.18 -17.70
C GLY A 233 -0.03 -3.32 -18.69
N ALA A 234 1.20 -3.45 -19.17
CA ALA A 234 1.68 -4.59 -19.93
C ALA A 234 3.04 -5.04 -19.38
N ASN A 235 3.18 -6.34 -19.19
CA ASN A 235 4.42 -6.96 -18.78
C ASN A 235 4.83 -7.97 -19.83
N TYR A 236 6.03 -7.82 -20.38
CA TYR A 236 6.60 -8.78 -21.29
C TYR A 236 7.83 -9.45 -20.67
N TRP A 237 7.75 -10.75 -20.47
CA TRP A 237 8.88 -11.57 -20.05
C TRP A 237 9.59 -12.10 -21.28
N PHE A 238 10.79 -11.62 -21.54
CA PHE A 238 11.70 -12.19 -22.56
C PHE A 238 12.20 -13.55 -22.10
N SER A 239 12.37 -13.71 -20.80
CA SER A 239 12.71 -14.94 -20.10
C SER A 239 12.23 -14.84 -18.64
N LYS A 240 12.37 -15.92 -17.88
CA LYS A 240 12.10 -15.91 -16.44
C LYS A 240 12.94 -14.87 -15.64
N ARG A 241 14.03 -14.36 -16.23
CA ARG A 241 14.96 -13.42 -15.56
C ARG A 241 14.93 -12.02 -16.14
N PHE A 242 14.30 -11.79 -17.28
CA PHE A 242 14.27 -10.50 -17.94
C PHE A 242 12.86 -10.08 -18.30
N ARG A 243 12.43 -8.93 -17.80
CA ARG A 243 11.08 -8.40 -18.00
C ARG A 243 11.11 -6.92 -18.35
N ALA A 244 10.28 -6.52 -19.31
CA ALA A 244 9.89 -5.16 -19.56
C ALA A 244 8.47 -4.94 -19.00
N THR A 245 8.26 -3.79 -18.39
CA THR A 245 6.95 -3.35 -17.87
C THR A 245 6.64 -1.98 -18.42
N PHE A 246 5.43 -1.78 -18.90
CA PHE A 246 4.88 -0.50 -19.28
C PHE A 246 3.59 -0.27 -18.51
N ASN A 247 3.39 0.93 -17.95
CA ASN A 247 2.15 1.35 -17.33
C ASN A 247 1.75 2.74 -17.79
N TRP A 248 0.45 2.92 -18.00
CA TRP A 248 -0.21 4.19 -18.09
C TRP A 248 -1.15 4.33 -16.90
N VAL A 249 -1.02 5.43 -16.15
CA VAL A 249 -1.79 5.72 -14.94
C VAL A 249 -2.54 7.02 -15.15
N LEU A 250 -3.82 7.03 -14.79
CA LEU A 250 -4.68 8.19 -14.72
C LEU A 250 -5.14 8.36 -13.28
N ASN A 251 -4.72 9.43 -12.63
CA ASN A 251 -5.12 9.82 -11.29
C ASN A 251 -6.16 10.94 -11.34
N ASP A 252 -7.27 10.79 -10.63
CA ASP A 252 -8.30 11.80 -10.44
C ASP A 252 -8.45 12.11 -8.95
N PHE A 253 -8.15 13.37 -8.58
CA PHE A 253 -8.18 13.85 -7.20
C PHE A 253 -9.52 14.52 -6.93
N ASN A 254 -10.37 13.83 -6.19
CA ASN A 254 -11.66 14.34 -5.71
C ASN A 254 -11.48 14.90 -4.29
N GLY A 255 -11.12 16.16 -4.17
CA GLY A 255 -10.87 16.82 -2.90
C GLY A 255 -10.37 18.23 -3.10
N ASP A 256 -9.82 18.84 -2.04
CA ASP A 256 -9.15 20.13 -2.16
C ASP A 256 -7.76 19.94 -2.77
N THR A 257 -7.66 20.11 -4.09
CA THR A 257 -6.42 19.99 -4.83
C THR A 257 -5.54 21.25 -4.79
N SER A 258 -5.99 22.31 -4.11
CA SER A 258 -5.25 23.60 -4.02
C SER A 258 -3.86 23.42 -3.40
N ASN A 259 -3.63 22.31 -2.73
CA ASN A 259 -2.42 21.98 -1.99
C ASN A 259 -1.51 20.98 -2.71
N ILE A 260 -1.94 20.46 -3.86
CA ILE A 260 -1.11 19.55 -4.67
C ILE A 260 -0.14 20.41 -5.48
N LYS A 261 1.10 20.48 -5.01
CA LYS A 261 2.14 21.31 -5.63
C LYS A 261 2.40 20.87 -7.08
N GLY A 262 2.20 21.81 -8.01
CA GLY A 262 2.47 21.59 -9.43
C GLY A 262 1.31 21.00 -10.22
N LEU A 263 0.23 20.57 -9.59
CA LEU A 263 -0.95 20.08 -10.28
C LEU A 263 -1.81 21.26 -10.74
N LYS A 264 -2.01 21.41 -12.05
CA LYS A 264 -2.82 22.47 -12.64
C LYS A 264 -4.29 22.06 -12.86
N SER A 265 -4.58 20.78 -12.72
CA SER A 265 -5.92 20.20 -12.86
C SER A 265 -6.15 19.16 -11.75
N LYS A 266 -7.38 18.69 -11.62
CA LYS A 266 -7.70 17.58 -10.71
C LYS A 266 -7.19 16.22 -11.20
N THR A 267 -6.62 16.15 -12.38
CA THR A 267 -6.16 14.92 -13.01
C THR A 267 -4.67 14.98 -13.30
N GLU A 268 -4.02 13.85 -13.12
CA GLU A 268 -2.63 13.59 -13.46
C GLU A 268 -2.55 12.36 -14.36
N GLN A 269 -1.67 12.40 -15.36
CA GLN A 269 -1.35 11.24 -16.18
C GLN A 269 0.12 10.91 -16.05
N GLU A 270 0.41 9.63 -15.86
CA GLU A 270 1.78 9.12 -15.74
C GLU A 270 2.01 8.02 -16.78
N LEU A 271 3.18 8.03 -17.39
CA LEU A 271 3.68 6.93 -18.21
C LEU A 271 4.96 6.41 -17.57
N SER A 272 5.02 5.13 -17.31
CA SER A 272 6.21 4.51 -16.76
C SER A 272 6.67 3.32 -17.59
N PHE A 273 7.98 3.22 -17.74
CA PHE A 273 8.65 2.08 -18.36
C PHE A 273 9.74 1.55 -17.44
N ARG A 274 9.78 0.25 -17.26
CA ARG A 274 10.78 -0.40 -16.43
C ARG A 274 11.35 -1.64 -17.12
N LEU A 275 12.67 -1.77 -17.11
CA LEU A 275 13.37 -3.01 -17.38
C LEU A 275 13.86 -3.62 -16.06
N ALA A 276 13.69 -4.90 -15.89
CA ALA A 276 14.11 -5.61 -14.70
C ALA A 276 14.84 -6.90 -15.07
N ILE A 277 16.01 -7.09 -14.49
CA ILE A 277 16.87 -8.25 -14.70
C ILE A 277 17.16 -8.87 -13.33
N ALA A 278 16.95 -10.18 -13.20
CA ALA A 278 17.36 -10.99 -12.07
C ALA A 278 18.67 -11.72 -12.42
N LEU A 279 19.68 -11.54 -11.63
CA LEU A 279 21.00 -12.19 -11.76
C LEU A 279 21.02 -13.55 -11.02
#